data_9aa0267af076231d9e02b4fae5d4542e
#
_entry.id   9aa0267af076231d9e02b4fae5d4542e
#
_cell.length_a   1.000
_cell.length_b   1.000
_cell.length_c   1.000
_cell.angle_alpha   90.00
_cell.angle_beta   90.00
_cell.angle_gamma   90.00
#
_symmetry.space_group_name_H-M   'P 1'
#
loop_
_entity.id
_entity.type
_entity.pdbx_description
1 polymer ?
#
loop_
_entity_poly.entity_id
_entity_poly.type
_entity_poly.pdbx_seq_one_letter_code
_entity_poly.pdbx_strand_id
1 'polypeptide(L)'
;MRGLILATTVILGITGPAVAQDHKAQAMTADALKWGPAPPVLPKGGEMAVLAGDPNKAGPFVVRLKMPSGYKIPAHQHPTDEAVTVISGDFRFGMGDKLDEAKAEKLGAGGFVDLPKNMNHYAFSGGGEVVVQINSEGPFAIKYANPADDPTKTQ
;
A
#
# COMPACT_ATOMS: atom_id res chain seq x y z
N MET A 1 9.31 67.48 8.49
CA MET A 1 8.27 66.41 8.66
C MET A 1 8.26 65.59 7.40
N ARG A 2 8.78 64.34 7.48
CA ARG A 2 8.83 63.42 6.34
C ARG A 2 7.72 62.38 6.58
N GLY A 3 6.68 62.42 5.75
CA GLY A 3 5.57 61.45 5.78
C GLY A 3 6.01 60.12 5.20
N LEU A 4 5.85 59.07 5.99
CA LEU A 4 6.06 57.66 5.60
C LEU A 4 4.78 57.15 4.94
N ILE A 5 4.82 56.87 3.65
CA ILE A 5 3.71 56.24 2.92
C ILE A 5 3.88 54.74 3.05
N LEU A 6 2.98 54.08 3.79
CA LEU A 6 2.88 52.64 3.86
C LEU A 6 2.11 52.14 2.61
N ALA A 7 2.78 51.43 1.72
CA ALA A 7 2.13 50.73 0.60
C ALA A 7 1.64 49.38 1.08
N THR A 8 0.31 49.22 1.13
CA THR A 8 -0.33 47.92 1.45
C THR A 8 -0.46 47.11 0.17
N THR A 9 0.34 46.06 0.04
CA THR A 9 0.24 45.12 -1.09
C THR A 9 -0.91 44.14 -0.82
N VAL A 10 -1.98 44.24 -1.59
CA VAL A 10 -3.08 43.28 -1.59
C VAL A 10 -2.68 42.12 -2.49
N ILE A 11 -2.44 40.95 -1.89
CA ILE A 11 -2.23 39.71 -2.64
C ILE A 11 -3.62 39.12 -2.96
N LEU A 12 -4.08 39.24 -4.23
CA LEU A 12 -5.25 38.54 -4.73
C LEU A 12 -4.87 37.06 -4.91
N GLY A 13 -5.34 36.20 -4.01
CA GLY A 13 -5.24 34.75 -4.15
C GLY A 13 -6.17 34.29 -5.30
N ILE A 14 -5.60 33.81 -6.39
CA ILE A 14 -6.35 33.17 -7.48
C ILE A 14 -6.71 31.76 -7.03
N THR A 15 -7.92 31.56 -6.48
CA THR A 15 -8.49 30.22 -6.28
C THR A 15 -9.06 29.75 -7.62
N GLY A 16 -8.27 28.99 -8.37
CA GLY A 16 -8.78 28.30 -9.56
C GLY A 16 -9.85 27.27 -9.16
N PRO A 17 -10.85 27.00 -10.03
CA PRO A 17 -11.83 25.97 -9.74
C PRO A 17 -11.15 24.61 -9.63
N ALA A 18 -11.37 23.89 -8.52
CA ALA A 18 -11.00 22.50 -8.38
C ALA A 18 -11.84 21.72 -9.43
N VAL A 19 -11.18 21.17 -10.44
CA VAL A 19 -11.82 20.30 -11.41
C VAL A 19 -12.10 18.98 -10.67
N ALA A 20 -13.35 18.79 -10.25
CA ALA A 20 -13.80 17.51 -9.75
C ALA A 20 -13.65 16.48 -10.90
N GLN A 21 -12.79 15.48 -10.70
CA GLN A 21 -12.75 14.36 -11.63
C GLN A 21 -14.09 13.63 -11.58
N ASP A 22 -14.73 13.50 -12.73
CA ASP A 22 -16.02 12.83 -12.88
C ASP A 22 -15.79 11.31 -12.75
N HIS A 23 -15.71 10.82 -11.50
CA HIS A 23 -15.57 9.40 -11.21
C HIS A 23 -16.92 8.71 -11.37
N LYS A 24 -17.10 8.01 -12.50
CA LYS A 24 -18.27 7.15 -12.68
C LYS A 24 -18.19 5.94 -11.73
N ALA A 25 -19.35 5.58 -11.16
CA ALA A 25 -19.46 4.37 -10.35
C ALA A 25 -19.03 3.15 -11.19
N GLN A 26 -18.15 2.33 -10.62
CA GLN A 26 -17.64 1.10 -11.23
C GLN A 26 -17.93 -0.07 -10.32
N ALA A 27 -18.63 -1.09 -10.84
CA ALA A 27 -18.80 -2.37 -10.18
C ALA A 27 -17.90 -3.41 -10.85
N MET A 28 -17.26 -4.24 -10.04
CA MET A 28 -16.35 -5.28 -10.51
C MET A 28 -16.58 -6.57 -9.73
N THR A 29 -16.81 -7.67 -10.43
CA THR A 29 -16.91 -9.00 -9.83
C THR A 29 -15.52 -9.59 -9.58
N ALA A 30 -15.39 -10.56 -8.69
CA ALA A 30 -14.08 -11.12 -8.34
C ALA A 30 -13.37 -11.81 -9.55
N ASP A 31 -14.13 -12.39 -10.45
CA ASP A 31 -13.65 -13.03 -11.68
C ASP A 31 -13.28 -12.04 -12.80
N ALA A 32 -13.74 -10.80 -12.69
CA ALA A 32 -13.37 -9.74 -13.61
C ALA A 32 -12.01 -9.08 -13.29
N LEU A 33 -11.40 -9.41 -12.17
CA LEU A 33 -10.10 -8.86 -11.76
C LEU A 33 -9.00 -9.22 -12.75
N LYS A 34 -8.20 -8.23 -13.12
CA LYS A 34 -7.04 -8.41 -14.00
C LYS A 34 -5.81 -8.63 -13.14
N TRP A 35 -5.47 -9.89 -12.92
CA TRP A 35 -4.26 -10.29 -12.22
C TRP A 35 -3.04 -10.21 -13.12
N GLY A 36 -1.96 -9.72 -12.59
CA GLY A 36 -0.63 -9.71 -13.23
C GLY A 36 0.45 -9.94 -12.19
N PRO A 37 1.72 -10.12 -12.60
CA PRO A 37 2.82 -10.25 -11.65
C PRO A 37 2.85 -9.08 -10.68
N ALA A 38 3.09 -9.34 -9.39
CA ALA A 38 3.33 -8.30 -8.42
C ALA A 38 4.57 -7.47 -8.79
N PRO A 39 4.67 -6.18 -8.39
CA PRO A 39 5.84 -5.36 -8.68
C PRO A 39 7.13 -6.02 -8.23
N PRO A 40 8.26 -5.81 -8.94
CA PRO A 40 9.53 -6.48 -8.67
C PRO A 40 10.14 -6.16 -7.29
N VAL A 41 9.64 -5.12 -6.62
CA VAL A 41 9.99 -4.79 -5.23
C VAL A 41 9.39 -5.78 -4.23
N LEU A 42 8.42 -6.60 -4.64
CA LEU A 42 7.90 -7.73 -3.87
C LEU A 42 8.61 -9.03 -4.27
N PRO A 43 8.68 -10.03 -3.38
CA PRO A 43 9.23 -11.34 -3.70
C PRO A 43 8.53 -11.96 -4.92
N LYS A 44 9.26 -12.77 -5.70
CA LYS A 44 8.73 -13.42 -6.90
C LYS A 44 7.59 -14.40 -6.57
N GLY A 45 6.62 -14.50 -7.47
CA GLY A 45 5.51 -15.45 -7.38
C GLY A 45 4.19 -14.84 -6.89
N GLY A 46 4.21 -13.64 -6.34
CA GLY A 46 2.99 -12.90 -6.03
C GLY A 46 2.31 -12.36 -7.29
N GLU A 47 1.00 -12.19 -7.24
CA GLU A 47 0.21 -11.53 -8.27
C GLU A 47 -0.55 -10.34 -7.68
N MET A 48 -0.75 -9.29 -8.46
CA MET A 48 -1.48 -8.10 -8.03
C MET A 48 -2.55 -7.71 -9.05
N ALA A 49 -3.69 -7.25 -8.54
CA ALA A 49 -4.74 -6.63 -9.33
C ALA A 49 -5.04 -5.24 -8.78
N VAL A 50 -5.06 -4.21 -9.64
CA VAL A 50 -5.48 -2.86 -9.28
C VAL A 50 -6.99 -2.76 -9.43
N LEU A 51 -7.67 -2.37 -8.35
CA LEU A 51 -9.13 -2.23 -8.30
C LEU A 51 -9.54 -0.77 -8.52
N ALA A 52 -8.78 0.16 -7.95
CA ALA A 52 -9.04 1.60 -8.08
C ALA A 52 -7.74 2.39 -7.91
N GLY A 53 -7.67 3.56 -8.51
CA GLY A 53 -6.51 4.44 -8.43
C GLY A 53 -5.28 3.90 -9.16
N ASP A 54 -4.12 4.46 -8.82
CA ASP A 54 -2.82 4.06 -9.37
C ASP A 54 -1.78 4.11 -8.23
N PRO A 55 -1.24 2.98 -7.77
CA PRO A 55 -0.28 2.97 -6.66
C PRO A 55 1.02 3.74 -6.96
N ASN A 56 1.28 4.09 -8.22
CA ASN A 56 2.48 4.85 -8.61
C ASN A 56 2.24 6.36 -8.65
N LYS A 57 1.00 6.82 -8.44
CA LYS A 57 0.62 8.24 -8.50
C LYS A 57 0.09 8.72 -7.16
N ALA A 58 0.16 10.04 -6.94
CA ALA A 58 -0.45 10.65 -5.75
C ALA A 58 -1.97 10.42 -5.75
N GLY A 59 -2.51 10.07 -4.58
CA GLY A 59 -3.92 9.85 -4.33
C GLY A 59 -4.25 8.42 -3.88
N PRO A 60 -5.51 8.18 -3.50
CA PRO A 60 -5.94 6.90 -2.97
C PRO A 60 -5.93 5.80 -4.03
N PHE A 61 -5.55 4.60 -3.61
CA PHE A 61 -5.64 3.41 -4.44
C PHE A 61 -6.14 2.20 -3.65
N VAL A 62 -6.64 1.22 -4.38
CA VAL A 62 -7.02 -0.09 -3.87
C VAL A 62 -6.43 -1.16 -4.78
N VAL A 63 -5.67 -2.08 -4.18
CA VAL A 63 -5.13 -3.24 -4.88
C VAL A 63 -5.48 -4.52 -4.14
N ARG A 64 -5.46 -5.66 -4.83
CA ARG A 64 -5.39 -6.97 -4.20
C ARG A 64 -4.05 -7.61 -4.51
N LEU A 65 -3.46 -8.20 -3.48
CA LEU A 65 -2.26 -9.01 -3.58
C LEU A 65 -2.64 -10.47 -3.33
N LYS A 66 -2.23 -11.34 -4.26
CA LYS A 66 -2.36 -12.78 -4.15
C LYS A 66 -0.98 -13.35 -3.83
N MET A 67 -0.90 -14.05 -2.73
CA MET A 67 0.30 -14.64 -2.17
C MET A 67 0.19 -16.18 -2.26
N PRO A 68 0.99 -16.87 -3.07
CA PRO A 68 0.96 -18.33 -3.11
C PRO A 68 1.40 -18.93 -1.77
N SER A 69 1.18 -20.23 -1.59
CA SER A 69 1.61 -20.95 -0.38
C SER A 69 3.10 -20.75 -0.12
N GLY A 70 3.45 -20.42 1.13
CA GLY A 70 4.82 -20.18 1.56
C GLY A 70 5.43 -18.85 1.10
N TYR A 71 4.63 -17.96 0.53
CA TYR A 71 5.09 -16.62 0.15
C TYR A 71 5.39 -15.78 1.39
N LYS A 72 6.56 -15.15 1.41
CA LYS A 72 7.01 -14.34 2.55
C LYS A 72 7.45 -12.97 2.08
N ILE A 73 6.91 -11.94 2.71
CA ILE A 73 7.35 -10.56 2.57
C ILE A 73 8.15 -10.22 3.83
N PRO A 74 9.49 -10.11 3.72
CA PRO A 74 10.34 -9.77 4.85
C PRO A 74 9.99 -8.41 5.46
N ALA A 75 10.54 -8.14 6.63
CA ALA A 75 10.28 -6.90 7.37
C ALA A 75 10.55 -5.66 6.51
N HIS A 76 9.55 -4.81 6.39
CA HIS A 76 9.54 -3.61 5.56
C HIS A 76 8.60 -2.56 6.13
N GLN A 77 8.65 -1.35 5.57
CA GLN A 77 7.76 -0.24 5.92
C GLN A 77 7.32 0.50 4.65
N HIS A 78 6.24 1.27 4.78
CA HIS A 78 5.72 2.15 3.75
C HIS A 78 5.77 3.62 4.19
N PRO A 79 5.91 4.60 3.25
CA PRO A 79 5.88 6.03 3.57
C PRO A 79 4.46 6.56 3.85
N THR A 80 3.43 5.76 3.58
CA THR A 80 2.00 6.07 3.77
C THR A 80 1.34 5.04 4.67
N ASP A 81 0.21 5.38 5.27
CA ASP A 81 -0.59 4.44 6.04
C ASP A 81 -1.13 3.33 5.12
N GLU A 82 -1.29 2.13 5.66
CA GLU A 82 -1.77 0.97 4.93
C GLU A 82 -2.89 0.29 5.70
N ALA A 83 -4.02 0.06 5.05
CA ALA A 83 -5.12 -0.74 5.58
C ALA A 83 -5.21 -2.06 4.80
N VAL A 84 -5.02 -3.18 5.49
CA VAL A 84 -5.02 -4.53 4.89
C VAL A 84 -6.25 -5.29 5.36
N THR A 85 -7.05 -5.77 4.41
CA THR A 85 -8.18 -6.67 4.69
C THR A 85 -7.91 -8.04 4.10
N VAL A 86 -8.00 -9.09 4.89
CA VAL A 86 -7.89 -10.47 4.41
C VAL A 86 -9.16 -10.86 3.66
N ILE A 87 -9.04 -11.16 2.38
CA ILE A 87 -10.15 -11.63 1.54
C ILE A 87 -10.29 -13.15 1.68
N SER A 88 -9.17 -13.88 1.63
CA SER A 88 -9.17 -15.34 1.77
C SER A 88 -7.82 -15.86 2.25
N GLY A 89 -7.83 -17.08 2.78
CA GLY A 89 -6.63 -17.82 3.19
C GLY A 89 -6.20 -17.57 4.63
N ASP A 90 -5.02 -18.07 4.97
CA ASP A 90 -4.36 -17.96 6.27
C ASP A 90 -3.24 -16.90 6.16
N PHE A 91 -3.61 -15.65 6.37
CA PHE A 91 -2.66 -14.53 6.38
C PHE A 91 -1.96 -14.44 7.72
N ARG A 92 -0.66 -14.33 7.67
CA ARG A 92 0.19 -14.18 8.86
C ARG A 92 0.83 -12.79 8.83
N PHE A 93 0.70 -12.06 9.92
CA PHE A 93 1.17 -10.70 10.05
C PHE A 93 1.93 -10.50 11.36
N GLY A 94 3.02 -9.76 11.32
CA GLY A 94 3.75 -9.41 12.53
C GLY A 94 4.52 -8.10 12.40
N MET A 95 4.79 -7.49 13.55
CA MET A 95 5.53 -6.24 13.67
C MET A 95 7.00 -6.50 14.02
N GLY A 96 7.88 -5.61 13.55
CA GLY A 96 9.30 -5.60 13.89
C GLY A 96 10.22 -5.69 12.68
N ASP A 97 11.53 -5.67 12.96
CA ASP A 97 12.59 -5.53 11.97
C ASP A 97 13.04 -6.85 11.33
N LYS A 98 12.48 -7.96 11.79
CA LYS A 98 12.76 -9.31 11.27
C LYS A 98 11.48 -10.14 11.24
N LEU A 99 11.35 -10.94 10.18
CA LEU A 99 10.28 -11.92 10.09
C LEU A 99 10.47 -12.99 11.19
N ASP A 100 9.47 -13.14 12.06
CA ASP A 100 9.41 -14.13 13.12
C ASP A 100 8.07 -14.86 13.04
N GLU A 101 8.09 -16.05 12.46
CA GLU A 101 6.86 -16.82 12.22
C GLU A 101 6.13 -17.20 13.52
N ALA A 102 6.91 -17.37 14.63
CA ALA A 102 6.33 -17.74 15.92
C ALA A 102 5.56 -16.59 16.60
N LYS A 103 5.88 -15.35 16.24
CA LYS A 103 5.22 -14.14 16.77
C LYS A 103 4.15 -13.57 15.87
N ALA A 104 4.00 -14.12 14.66
CA ALA A 104 3.02 -13.64 13.72
C ALA A 104 1.59 -13.99 14.15
N GLU A 105 0.72 -13.00 14.08
CA GLU A 105 -0.71 -13.19 14.27
C GLU A 105 -1.33 -13.89 13.07
N LYS A 106 -2.30 -14.76 13.33
CA LYS A 106 -3.07 -15.44 12.30
C LYS A 106 -4.36 -14.68 12.04
N LEU A 107 -4.53 -14.23 10.79
CA LEU A 107 -5.72 -13.55 10.34
C LEU A 107 -6.37 -14.36 9.21
N GLY A 108 -7.63 -14.75 9.42
CA GLY A 108 -8.47 -15.37 8.40
C GLY A 108 -9.27 -14.32 7.62
N ALA A 109 -10.13 -14.80 6.70
CA ALA A 109 -11.03 -13.95 5.92
C ALA A 109 -11.84 -13.00 6.81
N GLY A 110 -11.87 -11.70 6.45
CA GLY A 110 -12.45 -10.62 7.25
C GLY A 110 -11.49 -10.03 8.28
N GLY A 111 -10.31 -10.63 8.52
CA GLY A 111 -9.26 -10.04 9.35
C GLY A 111 -8.77 -8.72 8.79
N PHE A 112 -8.34 -7.82 9.68
CA PHE A 112 -7.97 -6.46 9.32
C PHE A 112 -6.72 -6.00 10.06
N VAL A 113 -5.87 -5.25 9.37
CA VAL A 113 -4.70 -4.56 9.94
C VAL A 113 -4.80 -3.09 9.56
N ASP A 114 -4.68 -2.22 10.54
CA ASP A 114 -4.48 -0.78 10.36
C ASP A 114 -3.02 -0.46 10.71
N LEU A 115 -2.26 -0.07 9.71
CA LEU A 115 -0.82 0.07 9.80
C LEU A 115 -0.40 1.51 9.53
N PRO A 116 0.01 2.26 10.56
CA PRO A 116 0.59 3.58 10.37
C PRO A 116 1.89 3.54 9.56
N LYS A 117 2.10 4.59 8.79
CA LYS A 117 3.34 4.79 8.00
C LYS A 117 4.62 4.61 8.83
N ASN A 118 5.68 4.18 8.16
CA ASN A 118 7.03 4.03 8.72
C ASN A 118 7.14 3.01 9.86
N MET A 119 6.17 2.10 10.02
CA MET A 119 6.25 1.00 10.96
C MET A 119 6.74 -0.28 10.28
N ASN A 120 7.84 -0.86 10.77
CA ASN A 120 8.35 -2.11 10.24
C ASN A 120 7.43 -3.27 10.59
N HIS A 121 7.02 -3.99 9.57
CA HIS A 121 6.15 -5.15 9.65
C HIS A 121 6.53 -6.19 8.61
N TYR A 122 6.03 -7.40 8.77
CA TYR A 122 6.21 -8.50 7.83
C TYR A 122 4.93 -9.30 7.67
N ALA A 123 4.81 -9.97 6.54
CA ALA A 123 3.65 -10.79 6.26
C ALA A 123 4.04 -12.06 5.50
N PHE A 124 3.24 -13.11 5.66
CA PHE A 124 3.43 -14.33 4.89
C PHE A 124 2.13 -15.13 4.76
N SER A 125 2.07 -15.99 3.76
CA SER A 125 1.00 -16.97 3.62
C SER A 125 1.30 -18.19 4.49
N GLY A 126 0.29 -18.69 5.20
CA GLY A 126 0.36 -19.95 5.95
C GLY A 126 0.33 -21.16 5.02
N GLY A 127 -0.57 -22.10 5.27
CA GLY A 127 -0.62 -23.39 4.56
C GLY A 127 -1.19 -23.38 3.15
N GLY A 128 -1.56 -22.23 2.56
CA GLY A 128 -2.18 -22.12 1.24
C GLY A 128 -2.07 -20.75 0.62
N GLU A 129 -2.78 -20.53 -0.50
CA GLU A 129 -2.89 -19.23 -1.14
C GLU A 129 -3.65 -18.25 -0.23
N VAL A 130 -3.19 -17.01 -0.20
CA VAL A 130 -3.80 -15.90 0.53
C VAL A 130 -4.10 -14.77 -0.44
N VAL A 131 -5.27 -14.15 -0.30
CA VAL A 131 -5.60 -12.91 -0.98
C VAL A 131 -5.88 -11.84 0.07
N VAL A 132 -5.17 -10.73 -0.02
CA VAL A 132 -5.42 -9.53 0.79
C VAL A 132 -5.82 -8.37 -0.10
N GLN A 133 -6.63 -7.46 0.42
CA GLN A 133 -6.90 -6.16 -0.19
C GLN A 133 -6.17 -5.08 0.60
N ILE A 134 -5.48 -4.23 -0.12
CA ILE A 134 -4.67 -3.12 0.41
C ILE A 134 -5.32 -1.82 -0.05
N ASN A 135 -5.61 -0.95 0.92
CA ASN A 135 -6.05 0.41 0.71
C ASN A 135 -4.97 1.35 1.26
N SER A 136 -4.48 2.26 0.43
CA SER A 136 -3.44 3.21 0.84
C SER A 136 -3.44 4.44 -0.08
N GLU A 137 -2.45 5.31 0.08
CA GLU A 137 -2.18 6.44 -0.80
C GLU A 137 -0.85 6.24 -1.53
N GLY A 138 -0.86 6.60 -2.81
CA GLY A 138 0.35 6.59 -3.62
C GLY A 138 1.08 7.96 -3.63
N PRO A 139 2.33 8.01 -4.06
CA PRO A 139 3.08 6.87 -4.60
C PRO A 139 3.47 5.88 -3.50
N PHE A 140 3.11 4.62 -3.71
CA PHE A 140 3.34 3.56 -2.74
C PHE A 140 4.73 2.97 -2.92
N ALA A 141 5.49 2.89 -1.84
CA ALA A 141 6.85 2.37 -1.86
C ALA A 141 7.07 1.37 -0.72
N ILE A 142 8.00 0.45 -0.93
CA ILE A 142 8.45 -0.52 0.06
C ILE A 142 9.90 -0.23 0.40
N LYS A 143 10.20 -0.10 1.69
CA LYS A 143 11.56 0.00 2.21
C LYS A 143 11.81 -1.17 3.15
N TYR A 144 12.65 -2.12 2.76
CA TYR A 144 13.01 -3.25 3.57
C TYR A 144 13.86 -2.82 4.78
N ALA A 145 13.59 -3.41 5.95
CA ALA A 145 14.35 -3.18 7.17
C ALA A 145 15.81 -3.65 7.00
N ASN A 146 16.00 -4.82 6.38
CA ASN A 146 17.31 -5.29 5.94
C ASN A 146 17.41 -5.09 4.41
N PRO A 147 18.34 -4.25 3.92
CA PRO A 147 18.52 -4.02 2.48
C PRO A 147 18.84 -5.27 1.65
N ALA A 148 19.33 -6.35 2.27
CA ALA A 148 19.58 -7.62 1.59
C ALA A 148 18.30 -8.39 1.24
N ASP A 149 17.17 -8.04 1.85
CA ASP A 149 15.86 -8.64 1.60
C ASP A 149 15.13 -7.99 0.40
N ASP A 150 15.69 -6.91 -0.15
CA ASP A 150 15.13 -6.20 -1.32
C ASP A 150 15.36 -7.04 -2.59
N PRO A 151 14.30 -7.60 -3.21
CA PRO A 151 14.47 -8.46 -4.37
C PRO A 151 15.08 -7.76 -5.59
N THR A 152 15.04 -6.44 -5.61
CA THR A 152 15.62 -5.65 -6.74
C THR A 152 17.14 -5.54 -6.67
N LYS A 153 17.74 -5.86 -5.51
CA LYS A 153 19.19 -5.77 -5.29
C LYS A 153 19.91 -7.12 -5.42
N THR A 154 19.19 -8.21 -5.53
CA THR A 154 19.73 -9.59 -5.56
C THR A 154 19.76 -10.19 -6.98
N GLN A 155 19.80 -9.35 -8.03
CA GLN A 155 19.94 -9.80 -9.42
C GLN A 155 21.36 -9.62 -9.91
#